data_b0453cc28d47e45e249f59c8a770ad7a
#
_entry.id   b0453cc28d47e45e249f59c8a770ad7a
#
_cell.length_a   1.000
_cell.length_b   1.000
_cell.length_c   1.000
_cell.angle_alpha   90.00
_cell.angle_beta   90.00
_cell.angle_gamma   90.00
#
_symmetry.space_group_name_H-M   'P 1'
#
loop_
_entity.id
_entity.type
_entity.pdbx_description
1 polymer ?
#
loop_
_entity_poly.entity_id
_entity_poly.type
_entity_poly.pdbx_seq_one_letter_code
_entity_poly.pdbx_strand_id
1 'polypeptide(L)'
;MKSQFYFLQIDLYFHDYKFALLCLVTAFIVTLLTIPPIISLIKRYGVLDMPNARKEHSSPIPTMGGIAIIAGMMTALFLWFPFNSQLTQVCFFFSITVLFAVGIMDDLKDLSARYKFIIQIGLAFLIALSDLRITSFNGLFGIDELPLAAQYTFTILAIVGITNAFNLIDGIDGLAGGLGFMSLITLGIFLTMSGDVNTALIAFALAGSILAFLYFNFNPAKIFMGDTGSLVLGFVIAVLCIRLMQVNGSAINPVLPHAPVFVLGIVLIPVFDTLRVFAVRIWKGRSPFLADKTHIHHLLTNTGFSHSFASKLICFIHGFILIEVYWLRTLKQGLILGILVAFMLLVIVLLKNLYRFVRKNKSFSEENGIIYS
;
A
#
# COMPACT_ATOMS: atom_id res chain seq x y z
N MET A 1 -29.75 -15.41 -30.35
CA MET A 1 -28.38 -14.86 -30.43
C MET A 1 -27.98 -13.95 -29.25
N LYS A 2 -28.73 -12.91 -28.87
CA LYS A 2 -28.38 -12.04 -27.71
C LYS A 2 -28.31 -12.80 -26.38
N SER A 3 -29.21 -13.74 -26.09
CA SER A 3 -29.20 -14.52 -24.84
C SER A 3 -27.98 -15.45 -24.72
N GLN A 4 -27.55 -16.07 -25.80
CA GLN A 4 -26.34 -16.92 -25.81
C GLN A 4 -25.07 -16.09 -25.62
N PHE A 5 -25.01 -14.84 -26.11
CA PHE A 5 -23.92 -13.92 -25.89
C PHE A 5 -23.84 -13.49 -24.43
N TYR A 6 -24.97 -13.25 -23.78
CA TYR A 6 -25.00 -12.94 -22.33
C TYR A 6 -24.56 -14.12 -21.47
N PHE A 7 -24.99 -15.36 -21.80
CA PHE A 7 -24.57 -16.56 -21.09
C PHE A 7 -23.06 -16.82 -21.24
N LEU A 8 -22.50 -16.68 -22.45
CA LEU A 8 -21.05 -16.80 -22.70
C LEU A 8 -20.23 -15.72 -21.96
N GLN A 9 -20.71 -14.48 -21.89
CA GLN A 9 -20.06 -13.44 -21.10
C GLN A 9 -20.12 -13.74 -19.61
N ILE A 10 -21.24 -14.21 -19.11
CA ILE A 10 -21.39 -14.58 -17.69
C ILE A 10 -20.47 -15.75 -17.35
N ASP A 11 -20.37 -16.79 -18.19
CA ASP A 11 -19.48 -17.92 -17.98
C ASP A 11 -17.97 -17.52 -17.99
N LEU A 12 -17.56 -16.62 -18.88
CA LEU A 12 -16.21 -16.07 -18.91
C LEU A 12 -15.91 -15.29 -17.62
N TYR A 13 -16.82 -14.42 -17.19
CA TYR A 13 -16.64 -13.68 -15.93
C TYR A 13 -16.57 -14.63 -14.72
N PHE A 14 -17.42 -15.65 -14.63
CA PHE A 14 -17.35 -16.64 -13.56
C PHE A 14 -16.03 -17.42 -13.56
N HIS A 15 -15.48 -17.74 -14.72
CA HIS A 15 -14.20 -18.43 -14.84
C HIS A 15 -13.06 -17.58 -14.31
N ASP A 16 -12.99 -16.31 -14.65
CA ASP A 16 -11.94 -15.37 -14.24
C ASP A 16 -11.96 -15.11 -12.73
N TYR A 17 -13.14 -14.88 -12.14
CA TYR A 17 -13.29 -14.70 -10.70
C TYR A 17 -13.02 -15.98 -9.89
N LYS A 18 -13.23 -17.16 -10.48
CA LYS A 18 -12.89 -18.43 -9.82
C LYS A 18 -11.40 -18.53 -9.55
N PHE A 19 -10.54 -18.24 -10.51
CA PHE A 19 -9.10 -18.26 -10.31
C PHE A 19 -8.63 -17.16 -9.36
N ALA A 20 -9.22 -15.98 -9.41
CA ALA A 20 -8.96 -14.91 -8.46
C ALA A 20 -9.28 -15.33 -7.02
N LEU A 21 -10.44 -15.95 -6.81
CA LEU A 21 -10.85 -16.47 -5.49
C LEU A 21 -9.93 -17.60 -5.02
N LEU A 22 -9.57 -18.55 -5.89
CA LEU A 22 -8.64 -19.63 -5.57
C LEU A 22 -7.28 -19.08 -5.18
N CYS A 23 -6.77 -18.09 -5.89
CA CYS A 23 -5.52 -17.40 -5.59
C CYS A 23 -5.55 -16.76 -4.20
N LEU A 24 -6.61 -15.99 -3.92
CA LEU A 24 -6.82 -15.33 -2.62
C LEU A 24 -6.91 -16.34 -1.48
N VAL A 25 -7.75 -17.37 -1.61
CA VAL A 25 -7.96 -18.37 -0.57
C VAL A 25 -6.70 -19.21 -0.32
N THR A 26 -6.00 -19.61 -1.38
CA THR A 26 -4.74 -20.36 -1.25
C THR A 26 -3.70 -19.52 -0.51
N ALA A 27 -3.51 -18.26 -0.92
CA ALA A 27 -2.57 -17.36 -0.28
C ALA A 27 -2.92 -17.11 1.20
N PHE A 28 -4.22 -16.91 1.49
CA PHE A 28 -4.72 -16.77 2.86
C PHE A 28 -4.40 -17.97 3.72
N ILE A 29 -4.73 -19.21 3.28
CA ILE A 29 -4.51 -20.44 4.04
C ILE A 29 -3.01 -20.65 4.27
N VAL A 30 -2.18 -20.53 3.23
CA VAL A 30 -0.72 -20.73 3.37
C VAL A 30 -0.13 -19.73 4.35
N THR A 31 -0.48 -18.44 4.24
CA THR A 31 0.02 -17.43 5.16
C THR A 31 -0.45 -17.67 6.60
N LEU A 32 -1.73 -18.01 6.77
CA LEU A 32 -2.31 -18.33 8.10
C LEU A 32 -1.56 -19.46 8.79
N LEU A 33 -1.21 -20.52 8.05
CA LEU A 33 -0.48 -21.67 8.56
C LEU A 33 1.01 -21.40 8.76
N THR A 34 1.59 -20.48 8.00
CA THR A 34 3.04 -20.18 8.04
C THR A 34 3.40 -19.20 9.15
N ILE A 35 2.51 -18.30 9.56
CA ILE A 35 2.81 -17.28 10.59
C ILE A 35 3.16 -17.92 11.97
N PRO A 36 2.41 -18.88 12.53
CA PRO A 36 2.74 -19.44 13.85
C PRO A 36 4.14 -20.05 13.94
N PRO A 37 4.59 -20.93 13.01
CA PRO A 37 5.96 -21.44 13.04
C PRO A 37 7.01 -20.32 12.85
N ILE A 38 6.75 -19.30 12.04
CA ILE A 38 7.65 -18.14 11.89
C ILE A 38 7.79 -17.38 13.21
N ILE A 39 6.68 -17.10 13.93
CA ILE A 39 6.72 -16.47 15.26
C ILE A 39 7.59 -17.30 16.22
N SER A 40 7.41 -18.63 16.22
CA SER A 40 8.19 -19.52 17.08
C SER A 40 9.68 -19.50 16.73
N LEU A 41 10.01 -19.52 15.44
CA LEU A 41 11.38 -19.47 14.94
C LEU A 41 12.06 -18.15 15.30
N ILE A 42 11.41 -17.02 15.05
CA ILE A 42 11.93 -15.68 15.34
C ILE A 42 12.19 -15.49 16.83
N LYS A 43 11.25 -15.95 17.68
CA LYS A 43 11.45 -15.94 19.15
C LYS A 43 12.65 -16.77 19.59
N ARG A 44 12.88 -17.90 18.93
CA ARG A 44 14.03 -18.78 19.24
C ARG A 44 15.38 -18.15 18.86
N TYR A 45 15.41 -17.39 17.75
CA TYR A 45 16.63 -16.72 17.29
C TYR A 45 16.80 -15.30 17.86
N GLY A 46 15.83 -14.80 18.62
CA GLY A 46 15.92 -13.49 19.27
C GLY A 46 15.81 -12.28 18.33
N VAL A 47 15.27 -12.46 17.12
CA VAL A 47 15.01 -11.37 16.16
C VAL A 47 13.71 -10.67 16.54
N LEU A 48 13.76 -9.92 17.64
CA LEU A 48 12.61 -9.26 18.23
C LEU A 48 12.78 -7.74 18.13
N ASP A 49 11.70 -7.06 17.82
CA ASP A 49 11.62 -5.62 17.94
C ASP A 49 11.52 -5.24 19.42
N MET A 50 12.62 -4.72 19.96
CA MET A 50 12.72 -4.37 21.38
C MET A 50 12.06 -3.02 21.65
N PRO A 51 11.25 -2.91 22.73
CA PRO A 51 10.71 -1.65 23.17
C PRO A 51 11.83 -0.63 23.44
N ASN A 52 11.67 0.56 22.92
CA ASN A 52 12.55 1.69 23.24
C ASN A 52 11.72 2.97 23.35
N ALA A 53 12.33 4.09 23.84
CA ALA A 53 11.65 5.37 24.03
C ALA A 53 11.01 5.96 22.75
N ARG A 54 11.29 5.41 21.56
CA ARG A 54 10.74 5.83 20.28
C ARG A 54 9.59 4.93 19.80
N LYS A 55 9.47 3.71 20.35
CA LYS A 55 8.49 2.68 19.95
C LYS A 55 7.31 2.64 20.90
N GLU A 56 6.17 2.31 20.40
CA GLU A 56 4.89 2.44 21.12
C GLU A 56 4.39 1.11 21.74
N HIS A 57 5.17 0.02 21.63
CA HIS A 57 4.84 -1.27 22.26
C HIS A 57 5.65 -1.51 23.54
N SER A 58 5.03 -2.17 24.51
CA SER A 58 5.62 -2.45 25.84
C SER A 58 6.30 -3.82 25.95
N SER A 59 6.10 -4.72 24.99
CA SER A 59 6.66 -6.06 24.97
C SER A 59 7.44 -6.31 23.66
N PRO A 60 8.49 -7.16 23.67
CA PRO A 60 9.19 -7.55 22.44
C PRO A 60 8.25 -8.28 21.48
N ILE A 61 8.13 -7.78 20.25
CA ILE A 61 7.27 -8.37 19.21
C ILE A 61 8.14 -8.89 18.07
N PRO A 62 7.88 -10.14 17.57
CA PRO A 62 8.55 -10.66 16.38
C PRO A 62 8.32 -9.77 15.18
N THR A 63 9.39 -9.46 14.42
CA THR A 63 9.32 -8.82 13.09
C THR A 63 9.31 -9.88 11.98
N MET A 64 9.43 -9.46 10.71
CA MET A 64 9.57 -10.34 9.54
C MET A 64 8.29 -11.13 9.17
N GLY A 65 7.09 -10.62 9.50
CA GLY A 65 5.82 -11.17 9.00
C GLY A 65 5.73 -11.20 7.47
N GLY A 66 6.52 -10.34 6.81
CA GLY A 66 6.68 -10.32 5.36
C GLY A 66 7.12 -11.67 4.76
N ILE A 67 7.88 -12.49 5.50
CA ILE A 67 8.25 -13.84 5.03
C ILE A 67 7.01 -14.70 4.79
N ALA A 68 6.06 -14.72 5.73
CA ALA A 68 4.82 -15.48 5.58
C ALA A 68 3.93 -14.91 4.48
N ILE A 69 3.84 -13.58 4.38
CA ILE A 69 3.08 -12.89 3.34
C ILE A 69 3.58 -13.30 1.95
N ILE A 70 4.89 -13.24 1.73
CA ILE A 70 5.49 -13.56 0.44
C ILE A 70 5.42 -15.06 0.15
N ALA A 71 5.61 -15.91 1.14
CA ALA A 71 5.46 -17.35 0.98
C ALA A 71 4.03 -17.72 0.53
N GLY A 72 3.00 -17.13 1.16
CA GLY A 72 1.61 -17.35 0.77
C GLY A 72 1.30 -16.84 -0.63
N MET A 73 1.71 -15.61 -0.94
CA MET A 73 1.54 -15.01 -2.27
C MET A 73 2.22 -15.87 -3.35
N MET A 74 3.49 -16.22 -3.17
CA MET A 74 4.24 -16.98 -4.17
C MET A 74 3.71 -18.39 -4.35
N THR A 75 3.25 -19.05 -3.28
CA THR A 75 2.61 -20.37 -3.38
C THR A 75 1.31 -20.30 -4.19
N ALA A 76 0.46 -19.30 -3.93
CA ALA A 76 -0.77 -19.12 -4.68
C ALA A 76 -0.50 -18.82 -6.16
N LEU A 77 0.47 -17.95 -6.45
CA LEU A 77 0.87 -17.65 -7.83
C LEU A 77 1.48 -18.89 -8.51
N PHE A 78 2.31 -19.67 -7.83
CA PHE A 78 2.88 -20.88 -8.40
C PHE A 78 1.80 -21.88 -8.84
N LEU A 79 0.69 -21.97 -8.12
CA LEU A 79 -0.41 -22.88 -8.43
C LEU A 79 -1.38 -22.35 -9.51
N TRP A 80 -1.64 -21.06 -9.53
CA TRP A 80 -2.76 -20.50 -10.26
C TRP A 80 -2.38 -19.46 -11.33
N PHE A 81 -1.14 -18.93 -11.31
CA PHE A 81 -0.71 -17.89 -12.24
C PHE A 81 -0.17 -18.51 -13.54
N PRO A 82 -0.64 -18.03 -14.72
CA PRO A 82 -0.14 -18.52 -16.01
C PRO A 82 1.21 -17.89 -16.32
N PHE A 83 2.28 -18.49 -15.81
CA PHE A 83 3.64 -18.02 -16.10
C PHE A 83 3.94 -18.08 -17.59
N ASN A 84 4.45 -16.98 -18.11
CA ASN A 84 4.98 -16.89 -19.46
C ASN A 84 6.34 -16.16 -19.42
N SER A 85 7.10 -16.25 -20.52
CA SER A 85 8.42 -15.61 -20.61
C SER A 85 8.37 -14.13 -21.00
N GLN A 86 7.25 -13.43 -20.76
CA GLN A 86 7.17 -11.99 -21.01
C GLN A 86 8.15 -11.24 -20.12
N LEU A 87 8.90 -10.32 -20.70
CA LEU A 87 9.93 -9.55 -20.01
C LEU A 87 9.38 -8.85 -18.75
N THR A 88 8.18 -8.29 -18.85
CA THR A 88 7.53 -7.62 -17.71
C THR A 88 7.32 -8.56 -16.51
N GLN A 89 6.88 -9.80 -16.74
CA GLN A 89 6.72 -10.78 -15.66
C GLN A 89 8.07 -11.16 -15.04
N VAL A 90 9.08 -11.40 -15.88
CA VAL A 90 10.43 -11.74 -15.41
C VAL A 90 11.00 -10.63 -14.56
N CYS A 91 10.93 -9.38 -15.04
CA CYS A 91 11.40 -8.20 -14.30
C CYS A 91 10.64 -8.00 -12.98
N PHE A 92 9.33 -8.24 -12.99
CA PHE A 92 8.48 -8.10 -11.82
C PHE A 92 8.85 -9.11 -10.72
N PHE A 93 8.91 -10.42 -11.04
CA PHE A 93 9.26 -11.45 -10.06
C PHE A 93 10.71 -11.35 -9.59
N PHE A 94 11.63 -10.98 -10.48
CA PHE A 94 13.01 -10.66 -10.10
C PHE A 94 13.04 -9.50 -9.09
N SER A 95 12.30 -8.42 -9.36
CA SER A 95 12.26 -7.26 -8.47
C SER A 95 11.68 -7.59 -7.09
N ILE A 96 10.62 -8.41 -7.03
CA ILE A 96 10.08 -8.89 -5.75
C ILE A 96 11.12 -9.70 -4.99
N THR A 97 11.83 -10.61 -5.67
CA THR A 97 12.86 -11.45 -5.04
C THR A 97 13.99 -10.61 -4.46
N VAL A 98 14.46 -9.59 -5.19
CA VAL A 98 15.50 -8.68 -4.71
C VAL A 98 14.99 -7.84 -3.53
N LEU A 99 13.78 -7.26 -3.61
CA LEU A 99 13.21 -6.47 -2.50
C LEU A 99 12.96 -7.33 -1.25
N PHE A 100 12.52 -8.56 -1.43
CA PHE A 100 12.38 -9.52 -0.34
C PHE A 100 13.71 -9.79 0.36
N ALA A 101 14.78 -10.04 -0.40
CA ALA A 101 16.11 -10.23 0.16
C ALA A 101 16.62 -8.98 0.88
N VAL A 102 16.42 -7.80 0.29
CA VAL A 102 16.78 -6.51 0.90
C VAL A 102 15.99 -6.26 2.18
N GLY A 103 14.69 -6.54 2.18
CA GLY A 103 13.85 -6.42 3.37
C GLY A 103 14.30 -7.34 4.51
N ILE A 104 14.63 -8.60 4.23
CA ILE A 104 15.19 -9.52 5.22
C ILE A 104 16.53 -8.98 5.77
N MET A 105 17.39 -8.49 4.89
CA MET A 105 18.68 -7.92 5.32
C MET A 105 18.48 -6.68 6.19
N ASP A 106 17.48 -5.87 5.91
CA ASP A 106 17.15 -4.69 6.68
C ASP A 106 16.60 -5.06 8.06
N ASP A 107 15.61 -5.96 8.10
CA ASP A 107 15.02 -6.47 9.35
C ASP A 107 16.07 -7.12 10.28
N LEU A 108 17.18 -7.63 9.72
CA LEU A 108 18.27 -8.25 10.49
C LEU A 108 19.42 -7.30 10.86
N LYS A 109 19.71 -6.27 10.02
CA LYS A 109 20.97 -5.50 10.13
C LYS A 109 20.80 -3.98 10.05
N ASP A 110 19.58 -3.45 10.00
CA ASP A 110 19.30 -2.01 9.85
C ASP A 110 20.11 -1.37 8.69
N LEU A 111 19.73 -1.67 7.46
CA LEU A 111 20.40 -1.14 6.27
C LEU A 111 20.22 0.39 6.18
N SER A 112 21.23 1.09 5.68
CA SER A 112 21.07 2.53 5.48
C SER A 112 19.98 2.82 4.43
N ALA A 113 19.18 3.86 4.69
CA ALA A 113 18.10 4.29 3.79
C ALA A 113 18.61 4.56 2.36
N ARG A 114 19.87 4.99 2.19
CA ARG A 114 20.48 5.23 0.88
C ARG A 114 20.60 3.95 0.05
N TYR A 115 21.02 2.82 0.65
CA TYR A 115 21.11 1.54 -0.06
C TYR A 115 19.73 1.07 -0.51
N LYS A 116 18.74 1.11 0.38
CA LYS A 116 17.36 0.76 0.02
C LYS A 116 16.85 1.60 -1.15
N PHE A 117 17.10 2.90 -1.10
CA PHE A 117 16.64 3.84 -2.13
C PHE A 117 17.30 3.58 -3.50
N ILE A 118 18.62 3.33 -3.53
CA ILE A 118 19.36 3.04 -4.77
C ILE A 118 18.83 1.74 -5.41
N ILE A 119 18.62 0.70 -4.61
CA ILE A 119 18.09 -0.57 -5.11
C ILE A 119 16.67 -0.38 -5.65
N GLN A 120 15.81 0.33 -4.95
CA GLN A 120 14.45 0.64 -5.40
C GLN A 120 14.44 1.40 -6.73
N ILE A 121 15.34 2.38 -6.92
CA ILE A 121 15.48 3.11 -8.19
C ILE A 121 15.89 2.14 -9.30
N GLY A 122 16.87 1.27 -9.06
CA GLY A 122 17.32 0.29 -10.06
C GLY A 122 16.21 -0.67 -10.47
N LEU A 123 15.42 -1.17 -9.50
CA LEU A 123 14.30 -2.06 -9.77
C LEU A 123 13.13 -1.33 -10.46
N ALA A 124 12.83 -0.11 -10.07
CA ALA A 124 11.83 0.72 -10.75
C ALA A 124 12.24 1.03 -12.20
N PHE A 125 13.52 1.28 -12.45
CA PHE A 125 14.05 1.45 -13.80
C PHE A 125 13.94 0.15 -14.61
N LEU A 126 14.23 -1.01 -14.00
CA LEU A 126 14.07 -2.32 -14.65
C LEU A 126 12.60 -2.57 -15.05
N ILE A 127 11.64 -2.23 -14.19
CA ILE A 127 10.20 -2.30 -14.52
C ILE A 127 9.89 -1.37 -15.69
N ALA A 128 10.39 -0.13 -15.67
CA ALA A 128 10.15 0.82 -16.75
C ALA A 128 10.77 0.34 -18.09
N LEU A 129 11.90 -0.34 -18.06
CA LEU A 129 12.51 -0.98 -19.25
C LEU A 129 11.68 -2.12 -19.83
N SER A 130 10.89 -2.81 -19.01
CA SER A 130 10.01 -3.90 -19.45
C SER A 130 8.68 -3.44 -20.05
N ASP A 131 8.61 -2.19 -20.49
CA ASP A 131 7.44 -1.51 -21.08
C ASP A 131 6.27 -1.25 -20.11
N LEU A 132 6.46 -1.45 -18.82
CA LEU A 132 5.49 -1.07 -17.80
C LEU A 132 5.79 0.35 -17.30
N ARG A 133 5.20 1.35 -17.99
CA ARG A 133 5.44 2.77 -17.75
C ARG A 133 4.16 3.58 -17.66
N ILE A 134 4.22 4.71 -16.97
CA ILE A 134 3.23 5.76 -17.06
C ILE A 134 3.46 6.49 -18.39
N THR A 135 2.62 6.20 -19.38
CA THR A 135 2.76 6.73 -20.75
C THR A 135 1.94 8.01 -20.96
N SER A 136 0.87 8.19 -20.19
CA SER A 136 -0.09 9.28 -20.35
C SER A 136 -0.69 9.68 -19.00
N PHE A 137 -1.10 10.94 -18.89
CA PHE A 137 -1.95 11.42 -17.81
C PHE A 137 -3.42 11.53 -18.23
N ASN A 138 -3.78 11.05 -19.44
CA ASN A 138 -5.14 11.04 -19.98
C ASN A 138 -5.81 12.41 -19.92
N GLY A 139 -5.09 13.50 -20.28
CA GLY A 139 -5.57 14.88 -20.28
C GLY A 139 -5.55 15.59 -18.92
N LEU A 140 -5.02 14.96 -17.84
CA LEU A 140 -4.83 15.67 -16.57
C LEU A 140 -3.83 16.81 -16.76
N PHE A 141 -4.20 18.02 -16.35
CA PHE A 141 -3.47 19.27 -16.62
C PHE A 141 -3.24 19.59 -18.11
N GLY A 142 -4.06 19.02 -19.01
CA GLY A 142 -3.91 19.16 -20.44
C GLY A 142 -2.77 18.33 -21.04
N ILE A 143 -2.23 17.37 -20.27
CA ILE A 143 -1.14 16.50 -20.70
C ILE A 143 -1.74 15.12 -21.03
N ASP A 144 -1.69 14.74 -22.31
CA ASP A 144 -2.09 13.41 -22.77
C ASP A 144 -0.87 12.49 -22.77
N GLU A 145 -0.09 12.48 -23.82
CA GLU A 145 1.10 11.64 -23.92
C GLU A 145 2.34 12.29 -23.32
N LEU A 146 3.13 11.49 -22.65
CA LEU A 146 4.39 11.92 -22.05
C LEU A 146 5.57 11.60 -22.99
N PRO A 147 6.54 12.51 -23.15
CA PRO A 147 7.79 12.17 -23.83
C PRO A 147 8.52 11.06 -23.06
N LEU A 148 9.29 10.25 -23.78
CA LEU A 148 9.89 9.03 -23.25
C LEU A 148 10.68 9.25 -21.94
N ALA A 149 11.47 10.30 -21.86
CA ALA A 149 12.22 10.64 -20.65
C ALA A 149 11.30 10.90 -19.44
N ALA A 150 10.14 11.55 -19.65
CA ALA A 150 9.16 11.80 -18.62
C ALA A 150 8.45 10.50 -18.19
N GLN A 151 8.16 9.58 -19.14
CA GLN A 151 7.60 8.27 -18.83
C GLN A 151 8.48 7.51 -17.83
N TYR A 152 9.80 7.42 -18.09
CA TYR A 152 10.74 6.79 -17.16
C TYR A 152 10.79 7.51 -15.81
N THR A 153 10.89 8.83 -15.83
CA THR A 153 11.01 9.66 -14.62
C THR A 153 9.78 9.47 -13.72
N PHE A 154 8.57 9.64 -14.26
CA PHE A 154 7.33 9.51 -13.47
C PHE A 154 7.09 8.07 -13.01
N THR A 155 7.46 7.08 -13.81
CA THR A 155 7.37 5.66 -13.42
C THR A 155 8.27 5.36 -12.24
N ILE A 156 9.55 5.75 -12.30
CA ILE A 156 10.51 5.55 -11.21
C ILE A 156 10.05 6.29 -9.95
N LEU A 157 9.66 7.56 -10.08
CA LEU A 157 9.16 8.34 -8.94
C LEU A 157 7.92 7.72 -8.30
N ALA A 158 6.97 7.21 -9.11
CA ALA A 158 5.77 6.57 -8.60
C ALA A 158 6.11 5.27 -7.86
N ILE A 159 6.91 4.37 -8.46
CA ILE A 159 7.27 3.10 -7.83
C ILE A 159 8.03 3.34 -6.53
N VAL A 160 9.08 4.14 -6.55
CA VAL A 160 9.91 4.42 -5.39
C VAL A 160 9.12 5.18 -4.32
N GLY A 161 8.33 6.18 -4.73
CA GLY A 161 7.51 6.99 -3.82
C GLY A 161 6.45 6.18 -3.10
N ILE A 162 5.68 5.35 -3.83
CA ILE A 162 4.64 4.50 -3.23
C ILE A 162 5.26 3.42 -2.35
N THR A 163 6.36 2.79 -2.79
CA THR A 163 7.10 1.79 -1.99
C THR A 163 7.53 2.37 -0.64
N ASN A 164 8.16 3.56 -0.64
CA ASN A 164 8.56 4.20 0.60
C ASN A 164 7.37 4.70 1.42
N ALA A 165 6.29 5.15 0.79
CA ALA A 165 5.11 5.60 1.50
C ALA A 165 4.44 4.46 2.29
N PHE A 166 4.35 3.25 1.71
CA PHE A 166 3.86 2.07 2.42
C PHE A 166 4.82 1.59 3.52
N ASN A 167 6.13 1.71 3.33
CA ASN A 167 7.10 1.42 4.38
C ASN A 167 7.00 2.41 5.55
N LEU A 168 6.84 3.70 5.27
CA LEU A 168 6.73 4.74 6.31
C LEU A 168 5.40 4.72 7.07
N ILE A 169 4.30 4.24 6.45
CA ILE A 169 2.99 4.17 7.12
C ILE A 169 2.86 2.91 8.00
N ASP A 170 3.77 1.94 7.88
CA ASP A 170 3.82 0.72 8.71
C ASP A 170 4.37 1.01 10.12
N GLY A 171 3.76 1.99 10.79
CA GLY A 171 4.17 2.47 12.12
C GLY A 171 3.26 2.04 13.26
N ILE A 172 2.05 1.52 12.99
CA ILE A 172 1.10 1.03 14.00
C ILE A 172 0.37 -0.23 13.52
N ASP A 173 -0.07 -1.04 14.51
CA ASP A 173 -0.73 -2.32 14.30
C ASP A 173 -1.88 -2.24 13.30
N GLY A 174 -1.85 -3.08 12.28
CA GLY A 174 -2.91 -3.27 11.30
C GLY A 174 -3.03 -2.16 10.24
N LEU A 175 -2.26 -1.06 10.32
CA LEU A 175 -2.47 0.10 9.44
C LEU A 175 -2.01 -0.19 8.01
N ALA A 176 -0.73 -0.47 7.79
CA ALA A 176 -0.19 -0.72 6.44
C ALA A 176 -0.85 -1.94 5.80
N GLY A 177 -1.08 -3.01 6.57
CA GLY A 177 -1.81 -4.18 6.11
C GLY A 177 -3.25 -3.85 5.72
N GLY A 178 -3.98 -3.06 6.52
CA GLY A 178 -5.37 -2.66 6.24
C GLY A 178 -5.49 -1.82 4.97
N LEU A 179 -4.66 -0.77 4.84
CA LEU A 179 -4.60 0.06 3.64
C LEU A 179 -4.21 -0.78 2.41
N GLY A 180 -3.18 -1.62 2.54
CA GLY A 180 -2.71 -2.49 1.47
C GLY A 180 -3.75 -3.50 1.02
N PHE A 181 -4.46 -4.14 1.94
CA PHE A 181 -5.55 -5.07 1.63
C PHE A 181 -6.65 -4.41 0.79
N MET A 182 -7.13 -3.24 1.23
CA MET A 182 -8.19 -2.50 0.52
C MET A 182 -7.71 -2.04 -0.85
N SER A 183 -6.49 -1.54 -0.97
CA SER A 183 -5.87 -1.14 -2.24
C SER A 183 -5.75 -2.33 -3.20
N LEU A 184 -5.27 -3.49 -2.72
CA LEU A 184 -5.09 -4.70 -3.53
C LEU A 184 -6.43 -5.29 -4.01
N ILE A 185 -7.44 -5.35 -3.16
CA ILE A 185 -8.79 -5.81 -3.57
C ILE A 185 -9.34 -4.88 -4.65
N THR A 186 -9.22 -3.56 -4.46
CA THR A 186 -9.67 -2.58 -5.46
C THR A 186 -8.93 -2.76 -6.78
N LEU A 187 -7.59 -2.86 -6.75
CA LEU A 187 -6.78 -3.10 -7.95
C LEU A 187 -7.14 -4.42 -8.64
N GLY A 188 -7.31 -5.51 -7.88
CA GLY A 188 -7.69 -6.81 -8.41
C GLY A 188 -9.04 -6.78 -9.14
N ILE A 189 -10.05 -6.14 -8.55
CA ILE A 189 -11.37 -5.98 -9.16
C ILE A 189 -11.27 -5.19 -10.47
N PHE A 190 -10.62 -4.02 -10.46
CA PHE A 190 -10.56 -3.17 -11.65
C PHE A 190 -9.65 -3.71 -12.74
N LEU A 191 -8.57 -4.43 -12.41
CA LEU A 191 -7.76 -5.16 -13.39
C LEU A 191 -8.56 -6.28 -14.06
N THR A 192 -9.32 -7.06 -13.29
CA THR A 192 -10.23 -8.08 -13.85
C THR A 192 -11.28 -7.45 -14.76
N MET A 193 -11.94 -6.38 -14.33
CA MET A 193 -12.94 -5.66 -15.13
C MET A 193 -12.33 -5.06 -16.41
N SER A 194 -11.05 -4.70 -16.38
CA SER A 194 -10.30 -4.19 -17.54
C SER A 194 -9.74 -5.30 -18.45
N GLY A 195 -10.01 -6.58 -18.15
CA GLY A 195 -9.59 -7.73 -18.93
C GLY A 195 -8.16 -8.22 -18.64
N ASP A 196 -7.45 -7.65 -17.66
CA ASP A 196 -6.11 -8.11 -17.27
C ASP A 196 -6.17 -9.04 -16.05
N VAL A 197 -6.83 -10.18 -16.25
CA VAL A 197 -7.04 -11.19 -15.21
C VAL A 197 -5.72 -11.70 -14.62
N ASN A 198 -4.71 -11.90 -15.46
CA ASN A 198 -3.42 -12.40 -15.00
C ASN A 198 -2.76 -11.47 -13.98
N THR A 199 -2.75 -10.17 -14.25
CA THR A 199 -2.22 -9.20 -13.30
C THR A 199 -3.12 -9.08 -12.05
N ALA A 200 -4.44 -9.25 -12.21
CA ALA A 200 -5.36 -9.29 -11.07
C ALA A 200 -5.08 -10.45 -10.10
N LEU A 201 -4.62 -11.62 -10.59
CA LEU A 201 -4.23 -12.74 -9.72
C LEU A 201 -3.13 -12.34 -8.73
N ILE A 202 -2.18 -11.50 -9.15
CA ILE A 202 -1.12 -10.99 -8.26
C ILE A 202 -1.73 -10.16 -7.13
N ALA A 203 -2.69 -9.28 -7.46
CA ALA A 203 -3.39 -8.47 -6.47
C ALA A 203 -4.14 -9.35 -5.46
N PHE A 204 -4.90 -10.34 -5.93
CA PHE A 204 -5.68 -11.23 -5.06
C PHE A 204 -4.80 -12.17 -4.24
N ALA A 205 -3.68 -12.68 -4.77
CA ALA A 205 -2.73 -13.48 -4.03
C ALA A 205 -2.12 -12.68 -2.86
N LEU A 206 -1.65 -11.47 -3.11
CA LEU A 206 -1.09 -10.64 -2.05
C LEU A 206 -2.18 -10.18 -1.07
N ALA A 207 -3.40 -9.85 -1.54
CA ALA A 207 -4.53 -9.52 -0.69
C ALA A 207 -4.88 -10.66 0.28
N GLY A 208 -4.93 -11.91 -0.21
CA GLY A 208 -5.17 -13.09 0.62
C GLY A 208 -4.11 -13.26 1.71
N SER A 209 -2.84 -13.11 1.34
CA SER A 209 -1.72 -13.16 2.30
C SER A 209 -1.80 -12.04 3.34
N ILE A 210 -2.09 -10.82 2.93
CA ILE A 210 -2.25 -9.67 3.85
C ILE A 210 -3.45 -9.87 4.78
N LEU A 211 -4.56 -10.42 4.29
CA LEU A 211 -5.73 -10.68 5.12
C LEU A 211 -5.41 -11.69 6.24
N ALA A 212 -4.67 -12.76 5.93
CA ALA A 212 -4.22 -13.73 6.94
C ALA A 212 -3.20 -13.10 7.91
N PHE A 213 -2.29 -12.27 7.42
CA PHE A 213 -1.35 -11.53 8.26
C PHE A 213 -2.08 -10.59 9.22
N LEU A 214 -3.10 -9.87 8.78
CA LEU A 214 -3.90 -8.97 9.61
C LEU A 214 -4.55 -9.67 10.81
N TYR A 215 -4.92 -10.94 10.70
CA TYR A 215 -5.42 -11.73 11.84
C TYR A 215 -4.42 -11.79 13.01
N PHE A 216 -3.11 -11.73 12.71
CA PHE A 216 -2.05 -11.74 13.74
C PHE A 216 -1.48 -10.35 14.05
N ASN A 217 -1.70 -9.37 13.16
CA ASN A 217 -1.14 -8.03 13.27
C ASN A 217 -2.12 -6.98 13.80
N PHE A 218 -3.44 -7.25 13.80
CA PHE A 218 -4.38 -6.33 14.47
C PHE A 218 -4.07 -6.26 15.97
N ASN A 219 -4.25 -5.04 16.52
CA ASN A 219 -3.92 -4.71 17.89
C ASN A 219 -4.66 -5.62 18.94
N PRO A 220 -3.93 -6.26 19.87
CA PRO A 220 -2.48 -6.21 20.04
C PRO A 220 -1.74 -7.12 19.03
N ALA A 221 -0.77 -6.57 18.31
CA ALA A 221 -0.03 -7.32 17.30
C ALA A 221 0.81 -8.44 17.92
N LYS A 222 0.77 -9.62 17.27
CA LYS A 222 1.60 -10.79 17.62
C LYS A 222 2.85 -10.90 16.75
N ILE A 223 2.86 -10.21 15.61
CA ILE A 223 3.95 -10.13 14.66
C ILE A 223 3.85 -8.82 13.86
N PHE A 224 4.98 -8.17 13.60
CA PHE A 224 5.07 -7.03 12.69
C PHE A 224 5.42 -7.45 11.26
N MET A 225 5.01 -6.61 10.30
CA MET A 225 5.25 -6.86 8.88
C MET A 225 6.75 -6.84 8.55
N GLY A 226 7.46 -5.86 9.11
CA GLY A 226 8.86 -5.56 8.82
C GLY A 226 9.09 -4.96 7.43
N ASP A 227 10.32 -4.53 7.17
CA ASP A 227 10.72 -4.03 5.87
C ASP A 227 10.61 -5.11 4.78
N THR A 228 10.77 -6.38 5.18
CA THR A 228 10.52 -7.56 4.31
C THR A 228 9.13 -7.53 3.67
N GLY A 229 8.10 -7.14 4.41
CA GLY A 229 6.73 -7.12 3.92
C GLY A 229 6.32 -5.77 3.32
N SER A 230 6.62 -4.67 4.01
CA SER A 230 6.14 -3.33 3.64
C SER A 230 6.74 -2.82 2.33
N LEU A 231 8.03 -3.13 2.04
CA LEU A 231 8.68 -2.78 0.77
C LEU A 231 8.05 -3.54 -0.40
N VAL A 232 7.81 -4.85 -0.25
CA VAL A 232 7.17 -5.66 -1.31
C VAL A 232 5.72 -5.23 -1.50
N LEU A 233 4.97 -4.97 -0.43
CA LEU A 233 3.59 -4.51 -0.50
C LEU A 233 3.49 -3.19 -1.30
N GLY A 234 4.28 -2.19 -0.94
CA GLY A 234 4.27 -0.90 -1.62
C GLY A 234 4.71 -1.00 -3.08
N PHE A 235 5.74 -1.79 -3.37
CA PHE A 235 6.21 -2.02 -4.74
C PHE A 235 5.14 -2.70 -5.61
N VAL A 236 4.52 -3.77 -5.13
CA VAL A 236 3.47 -4.48 -5.87
C VAL A 236 2.29 -3.55 -6.14
N ILE A 237 1.82 -2.81 -5.13
CA ILE A 237 0.73 -1.83 -5.32
C ILE A 237 1.10 -0.80 -6.39
N ALA A 238 2.32 -0.24 -6.35
CA ALA A 238 2.78 0.74 -7.33
C ALA A 238 2.78 0.17 -8.76
N VAL A 239 3.32 -1.04 -8.95
CA VAL A 239 3.37 -1.71 -10.25
C VAL A 239 1.95 -2.01 -10.78
N LEU A 240 1.06 -2.50 -9.92
CA LEU A 240 -0.34 -2.77 -10.29
C LEU A 240 -1.12 -1.48 -10.63
N CYS A 241 -0.83 -0.38 -9.93
CA CYS A 241 -1.37 0.94 -10.24
C CYS A 241 -0.99 1.39 -11.67
N ILE A 242 0.29 1.28 -12.02
CA ILE A 242 0.77 1.64 -13.35
C ILE A 242 0.15 0.73 -14.40
N ARG A 243 0.04 -0.57 -14.12
CA ARG A 243 -0.59 -1.52 -15.03
C ARG A 243 -2.06 -1.21 -15.29
N LEU A 244 -2.81 -0.87 -14.24
CA LEU A 244 -4.21 -0.45 -14.36
C LEU A 244 -4.35 0.80 -15.24
N MET A 245 -3.46 1.78 -15.10
CA MET A 245 -3.43 2.97 -15.97
C MET A 245 -3.20 2.58 -17.43
N GLN A 246 -2.23 1.71 -17.71
CA GLN A 246 -1.92 1.28 -19.08
C GLN A 246 -3.08 0.55 -19.74
N VAL A 247 -3.65 -0.44 -19.05
CA VAL A 247 -4.74 -1.25 -19.60
C VAL A 247 -5.98 -0.38 -19.89
N ASN A 248 -6.31 0.54 -19.00
CA ASN A 248 -7.43 1.47 -19.23
C ASN A 248 -7.09 2.51 -20.32
N GLY A 249 -5.85 3.00 -20.39
CA GLY A 249 -5.43 3.97 -21.41
C GLY A 249 -5.45 3.41 -22.84
N SER A 250 -5.24 2.10 -23.00
CA SER A 250 -5.27 1.41 -24.30
C SER A 250 -6.66 0.87 -24.68
N ALA A 251 -7.65 0.90 -23.77
CA ALA A 251 -8.97 0.36 -24.01
C ALA A 251 -9.85 1.31 -24.85
N ILE A 252 -10.59 0.77 -25.83
CA ILE A 252 -11.58 1.52 -26.61
C ILE A 252 -12.71 2.03 -25.71
N ASN A 253 -13.15 1.20 -24.74
CA ASN A 253 -14.14 1.55 -23.74
C ASN A 253 -13.56 1.32 -22.34
N PRO A 254 -12.84 2.29 -21.78
CA PRO A 254 -12.19 2.13 -20.48
C PRO A 254 -13.20 2.00 -19.34
N VAL A 255 -12.96 1.06 -18.44
CA VAL A 255 -13.75 0.89 -17.21
C VAL A 255 -13.62 2.12 -16.31
N LEU A 256 -12.45 2.74 -16.33
CA LEU A 256 -12.12 3.96 -15.58
C LEU A 256 -11.76 5.08 -16.55
N PRO A 257 -12.67 6.00 -16.84
CA PRO A 257 -12.40 7.13 -17.74
C PRO A 257 -11.18 7.96 -17.34
N HIS A 258 -10.91 8.04 -16.05
CA HIS A 258 -9.82 8.81 -15.45
C HIS A 258 -8.93 7.93 -14.55
N ALA A 259 -8.33 6.88 -15.12
CA ALA A 259 -7.48 5.93 -14.40
C ALA A 259 -6.34 6.60 -13.58
N PRO A 260 -5.63 7.65 -14.04
CA PRO A 260 -4.60 8.31 -13.24
C PRO A 260 -5.11 8.85 -11.90
N VAL A 261 -6.25 9.52 -11.88
CA VAL A 261 -6.82 10.09 -10.64
C VAL A 261 -7.41 9.00 -9.75
N PHE A 262 -7.99 7.94 -10.35
CA PHE A 262 -8.48 6.78 -9.61
C PHE A 262 -7.34 6.08 -8.88
N VAL A 263 -6.22 5.85 -9.55
CA VAL A 263 -5.02 5.24 -8.97
C VAL A 263 -4.43 6.11 -7.87
N LEU A 264 -4.41 7.44 -8.04
CA LEU A 264 -4.03 8.35 -6.96
C LEU A 264 -4.92 8.19 -5.72
N GLY A 265 -6.24 7.97 -5.90
CA GLY A 265 -7.15 7.66 -4.80
C GLY A 265 -6.76 6.38 -4.04
N ILE A 266 -6.34 5.34 -4.75
CA ILE A 266 -5.90 4.05 -4.15
C ILE A 266 -4.68 4.23 -3.23
N VAL A 267 -3.75 5.11 -3.56
CA VAL A 267 -2.52 5.33 -2.79
C VAL A 267 -2.52 6.65 -2.02
N LEU A 268 -3.67 7.34 -1.96
CA LEU A 268 -3.76 8.73 -1.50
C LEU A 268 -3.24 8.89 -0.08
N ILE A 269 -3.69 8.07 0.88
CA ILE A 269 -3.33 8.24 2.28
C ILE A 269 -1.82 8.09 2.49
N PRO A 270 -1.16 6.97 2.13
CA PRO A 270 0.27 6.82 2.38
C PRO A 270 1.10 7.86 1.63
N VAL A 271 0.77 8.16 0.37
CA VAL A 271 1.53 9.12 -0.44
C VAL A 271 1.34 10.55 0.07
N PHE A 272 0.11 10.97 0.34
CA PHE A 272 -0.18 12.31 0.84
C PHE A 272 0.48 12.56 2.20
N ASP A 273 0.42 11.57 3.12
CA ASP A 273 1.06 11.71 4.43
C ASP A 273 2.57 11.86 4.30
N THR A 274 3.21 11.05 3.46
CA THR A 274 4.65 11.14 3.18
C THR A 274 5.02 12.50 2.58
N LEU A 275 4.31 12.94 1.53
CA LEU A 275 4.57 14.24 0.89
C LEU A 275 4.36 15.40 1.86
N ARG A 276 3.32 15.35 2.68
CA ARG A 276 3.05 16.36 3.70
C ARG A 276 4.19 16.44 4.72
N VAL A 277 4.67 15.31 5.22
CA VAL A 277 5.79 15.27 6.17
C VAL A 277 7.06 15.83 5.54
N PHE A 278 7.35 15.46 4.30
CA PHE A 278 8.49 15.97 3.54
C PHE A 278 8.40 17.49 3.34
N ALA A 279 7.24 17.99 2.91
CA ALA A 279 7.00 19.43 2.72
C ALA A 279 7.22 20.22 4.03
N VAL A 280 6.68 19.73 5.15
CA VAL A 280 6.86 20.37 6.46
C VAL A 280 8.32 20.36 6.91
N ARG A 281 9.07 19.30 6.65
CA ARG A 281 10.50 19.23 6.98
C ARG A 281 11.33 20.21 6.16
N ILE A 282 11.12 20.22 4.85
CA ILE A 282 11.80 21.15 3.92
C ILE A 282 11.52 22.59 4.33
N TRP A 283 10.26 22.92 4.63
CA TRP A 283 9.87 24.26 5.07
C TRP A 283 10.56 24.68 6.38
N LYS A 284 10.87 23.70 7.27
CA LYS A 284 11.62 23.94 8.50
C LYS A 284 13.15 23.85 8.33
N GLY A 285 13.66 23.78 7.10
CA GLY A 285 15.10 23.66 6.82
C GLY A 285 15.71 22.33 7.25
N ARG A 286 14.90 21.26 7.41
CA ARG A 286 15.35 19.93 7.83
C ARG A 286 15.39 18.96 6.64
N SER A 287 16.25 17.94 6.71
CA SER A 287 16.27 16.88 5.71
C SER A 287 14.93 16.14 5.67
N PRO A 288 14.35 15.87 4.48
CA PRO A 288 13.12 15.10 4.36
C PRO A 288 13.25 13.65 4.85
N PHE A 289 14.46 13.10 4.92
CA PHE A 289 14.76 11.72 5.31
C PHE A 289 15.01 11.52 6.81
N LEU A 290 14.90 12.54 7.63
CA LEU A 290 15.02 12.41 9.09
C LEU A 290 13.81 11.68 9.65
N ALA A 291 14.03 10.78 10.62
CA ALA A 291 12.93 10.15 11.36
C ALA A 291 12.10 11.21 12.11
N ASP A 292 10.77 11.12 12.05
CA ASP A 292 9.86 12.11 12.63
C ASP A 292 8.58 11.43 13.15
N LYS A 293 7.97 12.00 14.18
CA LYS A 293 6.71 11.58 14.78
C LYS A 293 5.54 12.49 14.34
N THR A 294 5.52 12.94 13.08
CA THR A 294 4.47 13.85 12.57
C THR A 294 3.54 13.20 11.56
N HIS A 295 3.68 11.91 11.26
CA HIS A 295 2.76 11.15 10.41
C HIS A 295 1.34 11.15 10.97
N ILE A 296 0.33 10.90 10.12
CA ILE A 296 -1.11 10.95 10.49
C ILE A 296 -1.40 10.05 11.68
N HIS A 297 -0.85 8.84 11.70
CA HIS A 297 -1.05 7.91 12.81
C HIS A 297 -0.49 8.46 14.14
N HIS A 298 0.67 9.11 14.11
CA HIS A 298 1.22 9.78 15.30
C HIS A 298 0.38 10.98 15.75
N LEU A 299 -0.25 11.71 14.85
CA LEU A 299 -1.17 12.77 15.23
C LEU A 299 -2.35 12.23 16.04
N LEU A 300 -2.85 11.05 15.68
CA LEU A 300 -3.95 10.38 16.40
C LEU A 300 -3.48 9.79 17.73
N THR A 301 -2.39 9.02 17.75
CA THR A 301 -1.90 8.40 19.00
C THR A 301 -1.45 9.45 20.04
N ASN A 302 -0.85 10.55 19.60
CA ASN A 302 -0.49 11.67 20.47
C ASN A 302 -1.71 12.44 21.05
N THR A 303 -2.92 12.25 20.52
CA THR A 303 -4.16 12.74 21.13
C THR A 303 -4.74 11.79 22.18
N GLY A 304 -4.09 10.65 22.44
CA GLY A 304 -4.54 9.65 23.39
C GLY A 304 -5.44 8.56 22.79
N PHE A 305 -5.67 8.56 21.49
CA PHE A 305 -6.36 7.44 20.85
C PHE A 305 -5.48 6.18 20.83
N SER A 306 -6.11 5.02 21.01
CA SER A 306 -5.42 3.74 20.90
C SER A 306 -4.99 3.48 19.45
N HIS A 307 -3.92 2.67 19.26
CA HIS A 307 -3.46 2.22 17.94
C HIS A 307 -4.59 1.57 17.14
N SER A 308 -5.39 0.73 17.80
CA SER A 308 -6.55 0.08 17.19
C SER A 308 -7.56 1.08 16.63
N PHE A 309 -7.87 2.14 17.38
CA PHE A 309 -8.79 3.16 16.92
C PHE A 309 -8.20 3.97 15.77
N ALA A 310 -6.92 4.39 15.88
CA ALA A 310 -6.23 5.16 14.85
C ALA A 310 -6.16 4.38 13.53
N SER A 311 -5.77 3.10 13.57
CA SER A 311 -5.70 2.24 12.40
C SER A 311 -7.07 2.05 11.74
N LYS A 312 -8.12 1.73 12.53
CA LYS A 312 -9.49 1.57 12.03
C LYS A 312 -10.03 2.85 11.40
N LEU A 313 -9.81 4.00 12.04
CA LEU A 313 -10.26 5.30 11.52
C LEU A 313 -9.58 5.63 10.19
N ILE A 314 -8.26 5.44 10.08
CA ILE A 314 -7.53 5.71 8.84
C ILE A 314 -7.97 4.74 7.72
N CYS A 315 -8.17 3.44 8.04
CA CYS A 315 -8.72 2.49 7.09
C CYS A 315 -10.15 2.86 6.65
N PHE A 316 -10.99 3.31 7.58
CA PHE A 316 -12.34 3.78 7.24
C PHE A 316 -12.30 4.99 6.28
N ILE A 317 -11.42 5.97 6.54
CA ILE A 317 -11.21 7.12 5.66
C ILE A 317 -10.73 6.65 4.29
N HIS A 318 -9.82 5.67 4.24
CA HIS A 318 -9.35 5.10 2.98
C HIS A 318 -10.46 4.44 2.17
N GLY A 319 -11.30 3.62 2.82
CA GLY A 319 -12.46 3.02 2.19
C GLY A 319 -13.45 4.06 1.64
N PHE A 320 -13.66 5.14 2.40
CA PHE A 320 -14.47 6.26 1.93
C PHE A 320 -13.88 6.91 0.67
N ILE A 321 -12.56 7.16 0.63
CA ILE A 321 -11.85 7.70 -0.54
C ILE A 321 -12.02 6.79 -1.76
N LEU A 322 -11.87 5.47 -1.59
CA LEU A 322 -12.02 4.50 -2.68
C LEU A 322 -13.44 4.54 -3.28
N ILE A 323 -14.45 4.63 -2.43
CA ILE A 323 -15.86 4.77 -2.84
C ILE A 323 -16.05 6.12 -3.53
N GLU A 324 -15.58 7.20 -2.93
CA GLU A 324 -15.73 8.56 -3.44
C GLU A 324 -15.12 8.70 -4.84
N VAL A 325 -13.87 8.28 -5.03
CA VAL A 325 -13.20 8.39 -6.33
C VAL A 325 -13.88 7.56 -7.42
N TYR A 326 -14.46 6.42 -7.05
CA TYR A 326 -15.26 5.63 -7.98
C TYR A 326 -16.57 6.33 -8.34
N TRP A 327 -17.30 6.87 -7.39
CA TRP A 327 -18.54 7.60 -7.64
C TRP A 327 -18.33 8.87 -8.47
N LEU A 328 -17.23 9.58 -8.23
CA LEU A 328 -16.88 10.82 -8.94
C LEU A 328 -16.23 10.57 -10.32
N ARG A 329 -15.98 9.32 -10.72
CA ARG A 329 -15.19 8.97 -11.92
C ARG A 329 -15.69 9.55 -13.25
N THR A 330 -16.91 10.05 -13.33
CA THR A 330 -17.49 10.70 -14.53
C THR A 330 -17.26 12.21 -14.56
N LEU A 331 -16.80 12.82 -13.47
CA LEU A 331 -16.46 14.24 -13.41
C LEU A 331 -15.12 14.50 -14.09
N LYS A 332 -14.84 15.77 -14.42
CA LYS A 332 -13.53 16.18 -14.94
C LYS A 332 -12.43 15.81 -13.93
N GLN A 333 -11.38 15.16 -14.39
CA GLN A 333 -10.33 14.62 -13.53
C GLN A 333 -9.63 15.66 -12.65
N GLY A 334 -9.44 16.90 -13.15
CA GLY A 334 -8.90 18.00 -12.33
C GLY A 334 -9.80 18.38 -11.14
N LEU A 335 -11.13 18.26 -11.31
CA LEU A 335 -12.09 18.49 -10.24
C LEU A 335 -12.01 17.37 -9.19
N ILE A 336 -11.94 16.10 -9.63
CA ILE A 336 -11.80 14.95 -8.72
C ILE A 336 -10.51 15.11 -7.90
N LEU A 337 -9.39 15.42 -8.54
CA LEU A 337 -8.12 15.65 -7.87
C LEU A 337 -8.22 16.80 -6.85
N GLY A 338 -8.88 17.91 -7.22
CA GLY A 338 -9.12 19.04 -6.31
C GLY A 338 -9.94 18.63 -5.08
N ILE A 339 -10.99 17.82 -5.26
CA ILE A 339 -11.82 17.29 -4.17
C ILE A 339 -10.99 16.39 -3.25
N LEU A 340 -10.21 15.46 -3.79
CA LEU A 340 -9.37 14.54 -3.00
C LEU A 340 -8.31 15.31 -2.18
N VAL A 341 -7.64 16.28 -2.77
CA VAL A 341 -6.66 17.12 -2.07
C VAL A 341 -7.33 17.96 -0.99
N ALA A 342 -8.46 18.60 -1.29
CA ALA A 342 -9.23 19.40 -0.32
C ALA A 342 -9.71 18.52 0.85
N PHE A 343 -10.21 17.32 0.57
CA PHE A 343 -10.62 16.35 1.60
C PHE A 343 -9.46 15.97 2.51
N MET A 344 -8.28 15.63 1.96
CA MET A 344 -7.11 15.29 2.76
C MET A 344 -6.61 16.48 3.61
N LEU A 345 -6.63 17.69 3.05
CA LEU A 345 -6.28 18.90 3.80
C LEU A 345 -7.26 19.13 4.97
N LEU A 346 -8.57 18.96 4.73
CA LEU A 346 -9.59 19.05 5.77
C LEU A 346 -9.33 18.02 6.88
N VAL A 347 -9.07 16.75 6.54
CA VAL A 347 -8.74 15.71 7.52
C VAL A 347 -7.54 16.14 8.38
N ILE A 348 -6.46 16.63 7.77
CA ILE A 348 -5.28 17.09 8.52
C ILE A 348 -5.58 18.28 9.43
N VAL A 349 -6.37 19.24 8.97
CA VAL A 349 -6.78 20.40 9.80
C VAL A 349 -7.60 19.95 11.00
N LEU A 350 -8.56 19.04 10.79
CA LEU A 350 -9.38 18.48 11.87
C LEU A 350 -8.52 17.73 12.89
N LEU A 351 -7.60 16.87 12.45
CA LEU A 351 -6.70 16.13 13.33
C LEU A 351 -5.77 17.06 14.12
N LYS A 352 -5.22 18.10 13.49
CA LYS A 352 -4.39 19.09 14.19
C LYS A 352 -5.17 19.90 15.22
N ASN A 353 -6.41 20.29 14.91
CA ASN A 353 -7.25 21.02 15.85
C ASN A 353 -7.64 20.14 17.04
N LEU A 354 -7.98 18.87 16.79
CA LEU A 354 -8.25 17.89 17.82
C LEU A 354 -7.03 17.69 18.74
N TYR A 355 -5.84 17.54 18.17
CA TYR A 355 -4.60 17.45 18.93
C TYR A 355 -4.36 18.66 19.82
N ARG A 356 -4.55 19.88 19.29
CA ARG A 356 -4.40 21.13 20.05
C ARG A 356 -5.41 21.22 21.20
N PHE A 357 -6.67 20.84 20.95
CA PHE A 357 -7.74 20.84 21.93
C PHE A 357 -7.43 19.90 23.11
N VAL A 358 -7.06 18.65 22.81
CA VAL A 358 -6.72 17.65 23.83
C VAL A 358 -5.52 18.10 24.66
N ARG A 359 -4.46 18.62 24.02
CA ARG A 359 -3.27 19.10 24.71
C ARG A 359 -3.57 20.28 25.63
N LYS A 360 -4.42 21.23 25.19
CA LYS A 360 -4.83 22.38 26.02
C LYS A 360 -5.60 21.93 27.26
N ASN A 361 -6.53 20.97 27.12
CA ASN A 361 -7.28 20.44 28.24
C ASN A 361 -6.41 19.67 29.22
N LYS A 362 -5.41 18.94 28.75
CA LYS A 362 -4.48 18.20 29.61
C LYS A 362 -3.60 19.14 30.44
N SER A 363 -3.06 20.20 29.84
CA SER A 363 -2.31 21.22 30.60
C SER A 363 -3.16 21.94 31.64
N PHE A 364 -4.41 22.25 31.30
CA PHE A 364 -5.37 22.88 32.25
C PHE A 364 -5.70 21.94 33.42
N SER A 365 -5.84 20.65 33.20
CA SER A 365 -6.09 19.65 34.25
C SER A 365 -4.90 19.46 35.18
N GLU A 366 -3.68 19.43 34.61
CA GLU A 366 -2.44 19.35 35.38
C GLU A 366 -2.23 20.59 36.28
N GLU A 367 -2.53 21.80 35.78
CA GLU A 367 -2.46 23.04 36.54
C GLU A 367 -3.49 23.11 37.67
N ASN A 368 -4.68 22.50 37.51
CA ASN A 368 -5.75 22.52 38.49
C ASN A 368 -5.83 21.27 39.40
N GLY A 369 -4.84 20.36 39.32
CA GLY A 369 -4.78 19.15 40.17
C GLY A 369 -5.90 18.14 39.94
N ILE A 370 -6.57 18.19 38.78
CA ILE A 370 -7.66 17.25 38.41
C ILE A 370 -7.03 16.02 37.77
N ILE A 371 -6.90 14.94 38.55
CA ILE A 371 -6.43 13.63 38.02
C ILE A 371 -7.66 12.90 37.46
N TYR A 372 -7.72 12.72 36.14
CA TYR A 372 -8.63 11.77 35.52
C TYR A 372 -8.07 10.36 35.72
N SER A 373 -8.72 9.57 36.55
CA SER A 373 -8.48 8.14 36.77
C SER A 373 -8.93 7.31 35.54
#